data_06fb35afe5dd45f5cae54cec29e253c9
#
_entry.id   06fb35afe5dd45f5cae54cec29e253c9
#
_cell.length_a   1.000
_cell.length_b   1.000
_cell.length_c   1.000
_cell.angle_alpha   90.00
_cell.angle_beta   90.00
_cell.angle_gamma   90.00
#
_symmetry.space_group_name_H-M   'P 1'
#
loop_
_entity.id
_entity.type
_entity.pdbx_description
1 polymer ?
#
loop_
_entity_poly.entity_id
_entity_poly.type
_entity_poly.pdbx_seq_one_letter_code
_entity_poly.pdbx_strand_id
1 'polypeptide(L)'
;MLYGICNLSIVPLRVEASDASEMVSQVLFGEDFLILEKEKKWSKIRLSFDGYEGYIDNKQYLQIDEETFDKLADSANYYSSEIIDFVTNKKNHLSTIAIGSRLPFYKNQHLIVGSEDYYYDGNVYSEKLDKYEIIQKAYQFLNTPYLWGGKTPFGIDCSGFTQLVYKICGYSLLRDAKDQATQGEVLSFIEESEPGDLAFFDNEEGN
;
A
#
# COMPACT_ATOMS: atom_id res chain seq x y z
N MET A 1 -13.23 10.30 16.29
CA MET A 1 -11.90 10.02 15.71
C MET A 1 -11.75 10.80 14.41
N LEU A 2 -10.54 10.95 13.88
CA LEU A 2 -10.32 11.59 12.59
C LEU A 2 -9.79 10.56 11.61
N TYR A 3 -10.16 10.69 10.33
CA TYR A 3 -9.83 9.73 9.28
C TYR A 3 -9.30 10.45 8.05
N GLY A 4 -8.46 9.79 7.29
CA GLY A 4 -7.86 10.33 6.07
C GLY A 4 -7.78 9.32 4.94
N ILE A 5 -7.62 9.84 3.74
CA ILE A 5 -7.41 9.06 2.53
C ILE A 5 -6.36 9.74 1.65
N CYS A 6 -5.45 8.97 1.08
CA CYS A 6 -4.44 9.49 0.18
C CYS A 6 -5.03 9.75 -1.21
N ASN A 7 -4.96 10.99 -1.69
CA ASN A 7 -5.36 11.40 -3.03
C ASN A 7 -4.17 11.73 -3.95
N LEU A 8 -2.95 11.48 -3.48
CA LEU A 8 -1.71 11.65 -4.23
C LEU A 8 -1.17 10.30 -4.68
N SER A 9 -0.32 10.28 -5.68
CA SER A 9 0.25 9.06 -6.26
C SER A 9 0.98 8.21 -5.22
N ILE A 10 1.93 8.82 -4.50
CA ILE A 10 2.81 8.18 -3.53
C ILE A 10 3.20 9.23 -2.50
N VAL A 11 3.02 8.92 -1.23
CA VAL A 11 3.36 9.81 -0.11
C VAL A 11 4.29 9.10 0.85
N PRO A 12 5.41 9.71 1.27
CA PRO A 12 6.28 9.11 2.28
C PRO A 12 5.62 9.08 3.65
N LEU A 13 5.68 7.94 4.31
CA LEU A 13 5.35 7.77 5.71
C LEU A 13 6.66 7.80 6.52
N ARG A 14 6.74 8.66 7.53
CA ARG A 14 7.98 8.94 8.24
C ARG A 14 7.92 8.50 9.69
N VAL A 15 9.10 8.24 10.27
CA VAL A 15 9.20 7.84 11.69
C VAL A 15 8.90 9.01 12.63
N GLU A 16 9.18 10.25 12.20
CA GLU A 16 8.95 11.48 12.99
C GLU A 16 8.28 12.56 12.15
N ALA A 17 7.69 13.56 12.78
CA ALA A 17 7.01 14.70 12.17
C ALA A 17 7.99 15.70 11.49
N SER A 18 8.78 15.24 10.53
CA SER A 18 9.84 16.03 9.86
C SER A 18 10.11 15.52 8.43
N ASP A 19 10.32 16.47 7.49
CA ASP A 19 10.71 16.16 6.12
C ASP A 19 12.08 15.47 6.02
N ALA A 20 12.96 15.70 6.99
CA ALA A 20 14.30 15.11 7.07
C ALA A 20 14.35 13.77 7.83
N SER A 21 13.22 13.35 8.40
CA SER A 21 13.11 12.09 9.12
C SER A 21 13.16 10.89 8.17
N GLU A 22 13.55 9.75 8.70
CA GLU A 22 13.56 8.47 8.00
C GLU A 22 12.19 8.16 7.38
N MET A 23 12.18 7.73 6.13
CA MET A 23 11.02 7.15 5.48
C MET A 23 10.92 5.67 5.87
N VAL A 24 9.85 5.28 6.53
CA VAL A 24 9.62 3.90 6.99
C VAL A 24 8.63 3.13 6.12
N SER A 25 7.80 3.85 5.38
CA SER A 25 6.87 3.27 4.40
C SER A 25 6.39 4.35 3.43
N GLN A 26 5.51 3.96 2.52
CA GLN A 26 4.80 4.86 1.61
C GLN A 26 3.30 4.61 1.68
N VAL A 27 2.51 5.68 1.52
CA VAL A 27 1.06 5.63 1.38
C VAL A 27 0.72 5.83 -0.09
N LEU A 28 0.01 4.89 -0.69
CA LEU A 28 -0.34 4.93 -2.10
C LEU A 28 -1.72 5.59 -2.29
N PHE A 29 -2.00 6.01 -3.51
CA PHE A 29 -3.31 6.54 -3.89
C PHE A 29 -4.45 5.62 -3.43
N GLY A 30 -5.49 6.22 -2.85
CA GLY A 30 -6.69 5.53 -2.37
C GLY A 30 -6.54 4.79 -1.04
N GLU A 31 -5.34 4.68 -0.47
CA GLU A 31 -5.15 4.08 0.85
C GLU A 31 -5.71 5.02 1.93
N ASP A 32 -6.50 4.45 2.83
CA ASP A 32 -7.14 5.14 3.95
C ASP A 32 -6.48 4.78 5.29
N PHE A 33 -6.71 5.62 6.26
CA PHE A 33 -6.06 5.52 7.56
C PHE A 33 -6.81 6.25 8.66
N LEU A 34 -6.57 5.83 9.90
CA LEU A 34 -6.95 6.52 11.12
C LEU A 34 -5.92 7.59 11.45
N ILE A 35 -6.35 8.80 11.80
CA ILE A 35 -5.51 9.87 12.32
C ILE A 35 -5.49 9.76 13.85
N LEU A 36 -4.35 9.34 14.39
CA LEU A 36 -4.14 9.15 15.84
C LEU A 36 -3.91 10.47 16.55
N GLU A 37 -3.04 11.31 15.95
CA GLU A 37 -2.69 12.63 16.46
C GLU A 37 -2.63 13.61 15.28
N LYS A 38 -3.12 14.82 15.46
CA LYS A 38 -3.08 15.87 14.42
C LYS A 38 -2.45 17.13 14.99
N GLU A 39 -1.29 17.46 14.48
CA GLU A 39 -0.57 18.69 14.76
C GLU A 39 -0.81 19.74 13.65
N LYS A 40 -0.16 20.90 13.76
CA LYS A 40 -0.33 22.00 12.81
C LYS A 40 0.09 21.64 11.37
N LYS A 41 1.15 20.86 11.21
CA LYS A 41 1.73 20.50 9.90
C LYS A 41 1.71 18.99 9.64
N TRP A 42 1.79 18.17 10.66
CA TRP A 42 1.93 16.73 10.59
C TRP A 42 0.78 16.01 11.26
N SER A 43 0.51 14.81 10.83
CA SER A 43 -0.39 13.87 11.50
C SER A 43 0.30 12.54 11.73
N LYS A 44 0.16 11.97 12.93
CA LYS A 44 0.46 10.57 13.17
C LYS A 44 -0.73 9.74 12.71
N ILE A 45 -0.51 8.79 11.84
CA ILE A 45 -1.56 7.97 11.25
C ILE A 45 -1.31 6.48 11.50
N ARG A 46 -2.39 5.69 11.36
CA ARG A 46 -2.35 4.23 11.29
C ARG A 46 -3.05 3.79 10.02
N LEU A 47 -2.33 3.12 9.11
CA LEU A 47 -2.88 2.61 7.86
C LEU A 47 -3.94 1.54 8.14
N SER A 48 -5.04 1.56 7.37
CA SER A 48 -6.10 0.55 7.50
C SER A 48 -5.67 -0.81 6.97
N PHE A 49 -4.76 -0.85 5.99
CA PHE A 49 -4.35 -2.09 5.34
C PHE A 49 -3.55 -3.04 6.26
N ASP A 50 -2.56 -2.52 6.98
CA ASP A 50 -1.60 -3.31 7.76
C ASP A 50 -1.42 -2.83 9.21
N GLY A 51 -2.11 -1.75 9.60
CA GLY A 51 -1.98 -1.15 10.92
C GLY A 51 -0.67 -0.40 11.15
N TYR A 52 0.15 -0.20 10.12
CA TYR A 52 1.44 0.45 10.24
C TYR A 52 1.30 1.92 10.62
N GLU A 53 2.12 2.40 11.54
CA GLU A 53 2.06 3.77 12.06
C GLU A 53 3.23 4.61 11.57
N GLY A 54 2.98 5.90 11.39
CA GLY A 54 3.99 6.89 11.06
C GLY A 54 3.40 8.27 10.87
N TYR A 55 4.23 9.22 10.46
CA TYR A 55 3.85 10.61 10.26
C TYR A 55 3.72 10.96 8.79
N ILE A 56 2.67 11.72 8.46
CA ILE A 56 2.36 12.25 7.13
C ILE A 56 2.13 13.77 7.21
N ASP A 57 2.58 14.55 6.19
CA ASP A 57 2.26 15.99 6.11
C ASP A 57 0.76 16.18 5.84
N ASN A 58 0.12 17.09 6.57
CA ASN A 58 -1.32 17.37 6.46
C ASN A 58 -1.79 17.85 5.08
N LYS A 59 -0.86 18.25 4.20
CA LYS A 59 -1.15 18.64 2.81
C LYS A 59 -1.18 17.46 1.84
N GLN A 60 -0.81 16.25 2.30
CA GLN A 60 -0.62 15.09 1.45
C GLN A 60 -1.75 14.07 1.55
N TYR A 61 -2.88 14.46 2.14
CA TYR A 61 -4.07 13.63 2.22
C TYR A 61 -5.34 14.47 2.30
N LEU A 62 -6.47 13.84 2.05
CA LEU A 62 -7.80 14.40 2.32
C LEU A 62 -8.33 13.83 3.64
N GLN A 63 -8.92 14.69 4.46
CA GLN A 63 -9.68 14.23 5.63
C GLN A 63 -11.06 13.76 5.15
N ILE A 64 -11.52 12.63 5.65
CA ILE A 64 -12.83 12.06 5.39
C ILE A 64 -13.62 11.91 6.69
N ASP A 65 -14.95 11.81 6.58
CA ASP A 65 -15.81 11.54 7.72
C ASP A 65 -15.86 10.06 8.09
N GLU A 66 -16.37 9.77 9.26
CA GLU A 66 -16.49 8.41 9.81
C GLU A 66 -17.38 7.52 8.94
N GLU A 67 -18.48 8.05 8.42
CA GLU A 67 -19.39 7.30 7.54
C GLU A 67 -18.68 6.82 6.26
N THR A 68 -17.87 7.68 5.66
CA THR A 68 -17.05 7.33 4.47
C THR A 68 -16.00 6.30 4.83
N PHE A 69 -15.33 6.45 5.99
CA PHE A 69 -14.31 5.50 6.45
C PHE A 69 -14.91 4.11 6.71
N ASP A 70 -16.06 4.03 7.37
CA ASP A 70 -16.75 2.76 7.63
C ASP A 70 -17.20 2.09 6.32
N LYS A 71 -17.73 2.87 5.36
CA LYS A 71 -18.07 2.35 4.03
C LYS A 71 -16.85 1.83 3.26
N LEU A 72 -15.67 2.45 3.44
CA LEU A 72 -14.42 1.94 2.85
C LEU A 72 -14.02 0.59 3.44
N ALA A 73 -14.18 0.40 4.75
CA ALA A 73 -13.89 -0.87 5.42
C ALA A 73 -14.79 -2.01 4.92
N ASP A 74 -16.07 -1.71 4.64
CA ASP A 74 -17.05 -2.68 4.16
C ASP A 74 -17.01 -2.89 2.63
N SER A 75 -16.28 -2.05 1.90
CA SER A 75 -16.22 -2.13 0.44
C SER A 75 -15.23 -3.19 -0.04
N ALA A 76 -15.51 -3.75 -1.23
CA ALA A 76 -14.56 -4.62 -1.91
C ALA A 76 -13.25 -3.87 -2.22
N ASN A 77 -12.12 -4.56 -2.03
CA ASN A 77 -10.82 -4.01 -2.33
C ASN A 77 -10.50 -4.21 -3.81
N TYR A 78 -10.35 -3.12 -4.53
CA TYR A 78 -9.84 -3.07 -5.88
C TYR A 78 -8.48 -2.37 -5.89
N TYR A 79 -7.52 -2.91 -6.63
CA TYR A 79 -6.18 -2.34 -6.77
C TYR A 79 -5.81 -2.19 -8.24
N SER A 80 -5.08 -1.11 -8.57
CA SER A 80 -4.51 -0.96 -9.91
C SER A 80 -3.50 -2.07 -10.20
N SER A 81 -3.52 -2.60 -11.44
CA SER A 81 -2.68 -3.74 -11.83
C SER A 81 -1.49 -3.39 -12.71
N GLU A 82 -1.49 -2.19 -13.26
CA GLU A 82 -0.39 -1.73 -14.11
C GLU A 82 0.72 -1.10 -13.26
N ILE A 83 1.97 -1.31 -13.68
CA ILE A 83 3.16 -0.76 -12.99
C ILE A 83 3.00 0.75 -12.74
N ILE A 84 2.50 1.47 -13.74
CA ILE A 84 2.12 2.88 -13.69
C ILE A 84 0.88 3.06 -14.54
N ASP A 85 -0.09 3.80 -14.03
CA ASP A 85 -1.29 4.15 -14.76
C ASP A 85 -1.82 5.52 -14.29
N PHE A 86 -2.98 5.93 -14.79
CA PHE A 86 -3.55 7.25 -14.53
C PHE A 86 -5.02 7.13 -14.11
N VAL A 87 -5.39 7.95 -13.15
CA VAL A 87 -6.80 8.27 -12.89
C VAL A 87 -7.11 9.68 -13.38
N THR A 88 -8.30 9.90 -13.92
CA THR A 88 -8.74 11.19 -14.45
C THR A 88 -9.90 11.72 -13.62
N ASN A 89 -9.80 12.94 -13.08
CA ASN A 89 -10.92 13.54 -12.36
C ASN A 89 -11.94 14.20 -13.31
N LYS A 90 -13.09 14.65 -12.79
CA LYS A 90 -14.15 15.32 -13.57
C LYS A 90 -13.70 16.59 -14.31
N LYS A 91 -12.56 17.16 -13.94
CA LYS A 91 -11.96 18.33 -14.63
C LYS A 91 -10.94 17.93 -15.69
N ASN A 92 -10.87 16.65 -16.05
CA ASN A 92 -9.88 16.08 -16.97
C ASN A 92 -8.42 16.25 -16.51
N HIS A 93 -8.17 16.35 -15.20
CA HIS A 93 -6.82 16.32 -14.67
C HIS A 93 -6.40 14.87 -14.44
N LEU A 94 -5.25 14.50 -15.00
CA LEU A 94 -4.62 13.22 -14.84
C LEU A 94 -3.80 13.21 -13.54
N SER A 95 -3.94 12.13 -12.77
CA SER A 95 -3.06 11.82 -11.65
C SER A 95 -2.45 10.44 -11.88
N THR A 96 -1.13 10.35 -11.79
CA THR A 96 -0.42 9.08 -11.87
C THR A 96 -0.71 8.23 -10.65
N ILE A 97 -0.92 6.93 -10.84
CA ILE A 97 -1.00 5.94 -9.79
C ILE A 97 -0.02 4.79 -10.05
N ALA A 98 0.46 4.16 -9.01
CA ALA A 98 1.33 3.00 -9.10
C ALA A 98 0.54 1.70 -8.88
N ILE A 99 1.10 0.59 -9.31
CA ILE A 99 0.58 -0.75 -9.04
C ILE A 99 0.27 -0.92 -7.55
N GLY A 100 -0.86 -1.54 -7.23
CA GLY A 100 -1.31 -1.73 -5.85
C GLY A 100 -1.94 -0.50 -5.20
N SER A 101 -2.10 0.63 -5.93
CA SER A 101 -2.96 1.73 -5.51
C SER A 101 -4.39 1.24 -5.29
N ARG A 102 -5.01 1.62 -4.18
CA ARG A 102 -6.40 1.26 -3.91
C ARG A 102 -7.34 2.08 -4.78
N LEU A 103 -8.41 1.47 -5.25
CA LEU A 103 -9.44 2.11 -6.07
C LEU A 103 -10.76 2.11 -5.27
N PRO A 104 -10.97 3.10 -4.38
CA PRO A 104 -12.12 3.13 -3.47
C PRO A 104 -13.45 3.18 -4.22
N PHE A 105 -14.41 2.34 -3.81
CA PHE A 105 -15.76 2.28 -4.38
C PHE A 105 -15.78 2.03 -5.90
N TYR A 106 -14.75 1.37 -6.45
CA TYR A 106 -14.61 1.12 -7.88
C TYR A 106 -15.81 0.36 -8.45
N LYS A 107 -16.44 0.98 -9.41
CA LYS A 107 -17.58 0.39 -10.15
C LYS A 107 -17.71 1.03 -11.54
N ASN A 108 -17.77 0.19 -12.59
CA ASN A 108 -17.94 0.67 -13.97
C ASN A 108 -16.92 1.76 -14.35
N GLN A 109 -15.63 1.55 -14.04
CA GLN A 109 -14.53 2.48 -14.31
C GLN A 109 -14.57 3.80 -13.51
N HIS A 110 -15.46 3.93 -12.53
CA HIS A 110 -15.53 5.08 -11.62
C HIS A 110 -15.09 4.70 -10.22
N LEU A 111 -14.43 5.62 -9.54
CA LEU A 111 -14.05 5.50 -8.15
C LEU A 111 -14.17 6.86 -7.45
N ILE A 112 -14.22 6.84 -6.11
CA ILE A 112 -14.40 8.05 -5.30
C ILE A 112 -13.30 8.11 -4.24
N VAL A 113 -12.53 9.20 -4.23
CA VAL A 113 -11.51 9.47 -3.22
C VAL A 113 -11.87 10.75 -2.46
N GLY A 114 -12.28 10.61 -1.21
CA GLY A 114 -12.87 11.71 -0.46
C GLY A 114 -14.17 12.17 -1.11
N SER A 115 -14.20 13.43 -1.58
CA SER A 115 -15.35 14.01 -2.29
C SER A 115 -15.14 14.09 -3.80
N GLU A 116 -14.06 13.58 -4.33
CA GLU A 116 -13.72 13.65 -5.75
C GLU A 116 -14.02 12.35 -6.49
N ASP A 117 -14.66 12.46 -7.64
CA ASP A 117 -14.86 11.35 -8.57
C ASP A 117 -13.71 11.29 -9.56
N TYR A 118 -13.25 10.06 -9.80
CA TYR A 118 -12.24 9.74 -10.78
C TYR A 118 -12.75 8.66 -11.75
N TYR A 119 -12.20 8.67 -12.94
CA TYR A 119 -12.33 7.64 -13.95
C TYR A 119 -11.03 6.86 -14.06
N TYR A 120 -11.15 5.53 -14.17
CA TYR A 120 -10.03 4.60 -14.33
C TYR A 120 -10.46 3.46 -15.25
N ASP A 121 -9.83 3.33 -16.41
CA ASP A 121 -10.11 2.31 -17.41
C ASP A 121 -9.04 1.21 -17.52
N GLY A 122 -8.04 1.26 -16.62
CA GLY A 122 -7.01 0.23 -16.51
C GLY A 122 -7.52 -1.08 -15.89
N ASN A 123 -6.65 -2.08 -15.88
CA ASN A 123 -6.94 -3.36 -15.26
C ASN A 123 -6.90 -3.28 -13.73
N VAL A 124 -7.69 -4.12 -13.08
CA VAL A 124 -7.82 -4.15 -11.61
C VAL A 124 -7.58 -5.54 -11.04
N TYR A 125 -7.01 -5.58 -9.85
CA TYR A 125 -6.98 -6.77 -9.01
C TYR A 125 -8.07 -6.65 -7.94
N SER A 126 -8.88 -7.71 -7.78
CA SER A 126 -9.98 -7.72 -6.79
C SER A 126 -10.18 -9.07 -6.12
N GLU A 127 -9.51 -10.10 -6.59
CA GLU A 127 -9.69 -11.47 -6.12
C GLU A 127 -8.39 -12.05 -5.61
N LYS A 128 -8.51 -13.05 -4.75
CA LYS A 128 -7.37 -13.83 -4.27
C LYS A 128 -6.88 -14.73 -5.41
N LEU A 129 -5.64 -14.52 -5.82
CA LEU A 129 -4.98 -15.29 -6.87
C LEU A 129 -4.33 -16.56 -6.32
N ASP A 130 -4.05 -17.52 -7.22
CA ASP A 130 -3.27 -18.70 -6.87
C ASP A 130 -1.83 -18.35 -6.48
N LYS A 131 -1.21 -19.16 -5.62
CA LYS A 131 0.18 -18.98 -5.16
C LYS A 131 1.19 -18.87 -6.32
N TYR A 132 0.97 -19.56 -7.44
CA TYR A 132 1.83 -19.46 -8.61
C TYR A 132 1.82 -18.08 -9.26
N GLU A 133 0.71 -17.34 -9.18
CA GLU A 133 0.61 -15.99 -9.69
C GLU A 133 1.50 -15.01 -8.89
N ILE A 134 1.76 -15.28 -7.61
CA ILE A 134 2.67 -14.46 -6.79
C ILE A 134 4.03 -14.33 -7.45
N ILE A 135 4.57 -15.43 -7.99
CA ILE A 135 5.87 -15.43 -8.69
C ILE A 135 5.80 -14.57 -9.96
N GLN A 136 4.72 -14.68 -10.73
CA GLN A 136 4.55 -13.89 -11.96
C GLN A 136 4.44 -12.39 -11.64
N LYS A 137 3.75 -12.04 -10.55
CA LYS A 137 3.67 -10.64 -10.11
C LYS A 137 5.00 -10.13 -9.58
N ALA A 138 5.77 -10.95 -8.89
CA ALA A 138 7.10 -10.60 -8.42
C ALA A 138 8.05 -10.20 -9.57
N TYR A 139 7.99 -10.90 -10.71
CA TYR A 139 8.79 -10.57 -11.89
C TYR A 139 8.52 -9.18 -12.47
N GLN A 140 7.34 -8.58 -12.22
CA GLN A 140 7.04 -7.21 -12.67
C GLN A 140 7.93 -6.16 -12.01
N PHE A 141 8.55 -6.49 -10.86
CA PHE A 141 9.45 -5.61 -10.12
C PHE A 141 10.93 -5.88 -10.40
N LEU A 142 11.25 -6.71 -11.40
CA LEU A 142 12.63 -6.98 -11.77
C LEU A 142 13.34 -5.67 -12.16
N ASN A 143 14.55 -5.47 -11.63
CA ASN A 143 15.35 -4.25 -11.79
C ASN A 143 14.79 -2.99 -11.09
N THR A 144 13.79 -3.11 -10.24
CA THR A 144 13.40 -1.99 -9.37
C THR A 144 14.56 -1.64 -8.44
N PRO A 145 14.96 -0.36 -8.30
CA PRO A 145 16.03 0.02 -7.39
C PRO A 145 15.63 -0.19 -5.93
N TYR A 146 16.63 -0.51 -5.09
CA TYR A 146 16.41 -0.57 -3.65
C TYR A 146 16.19 0.82 -3.07
N LEU A 147 15.15 0.96 -2.26
CA LEU A 147 14.86 2.17 -1.51
C LEU A 147 14.31 1.79 -0.13
N TRP A 148 15.02 2.17 0.93
CA TRP A 148 14.57 1.95 2.30
C TRP A 148 13.20 2.61 2.54
N GLY A 149 12.24 1.88 3.12
CA GLY A 149 10.87 2.33 3.29
C GLY A 149 10.03 2.36 2.02
N GLY A 150 10.60 2.02 0.86
CA GLY A 150 9.90 2.01 -0.42
C GLY A 150 8.97 0.82 -0.61
N LYS A 151 7.82 1.06 -1.27
CA LYS A 151 6.90 0.01 -1.71
C LYS A 151 6.29 0.33 -3.07
N THR A 152 7.12 0.76 -4.03
CA THR A 152 6.69 1.12 -5.39
C THR A 152 7.71 0.67 -6.44
N PRO A 153 7.32 0.61 -7.73
CA PRO A 153 8.25 0.31 -8.81
C PRO A 153 9.36 1.36 -8.99
N PHE A 154 9.27 2.52 -8.34
CA PHE A 154 10.30 3.57 -8.39
C PHE A 154 11.39 3.40 -7.32
N GLY A 155 11.17 2.49 -6.37
CA GLY A 155 12.08 2.14 -5.30
C GLY A 155 11.36 1.29 -4.25
N ILE A 156 11.97 0.17 -3.88
CA ILE A 156 11.33 -0.82 -3.02
C ILE A 156 12.35 -1.45 -2.07
N ASP A 157 11.98 -1.68 -0.80
CA ASP A 157 12.77 -2.51 0.10
C ASP A 157 12.28 -3.98 0.10
N CYS A 158 12.97 -4.85 0.80
CA CYS A 158 12.68 -6.29 0.80
C CYS A 158 11.24 -6.60 1.28
N SER A 159 10.83 -6.05 2.41
CA SER A 159 9.50 -6.29 2.97
C SER A 159 8.39 -5.50 2.26
N GLY A 160 8.70 -4.34 1.71
CA GLY A 160 7.78 -3.59 0.83
C GLY A 160 7.51 -4.34 -0.47
N PHE A 161 8.53 -5.01 -1.04
CA PHE A 161 8.40 -5.87 -2.20
C PHE A 161 7.46 -7.05 -1.92
N THR A 162 7.73 -7.83 -0.87
CA THR A 162 6.88 -8.97 -0.51
C THR A 162 5.46 -8.50 -0.19
N GLN A 163 5.30 -7.44 0.63
CA GLN A 163 4.00 -6.88 0.97
C GLN A 163 3.20 -6.49 -0.28
N LEU A 164 3.80 -5.76 -1.21
CA LEU A 164 3.11 -5.27 -2.40
C LEU A 164 2.71 -6.41 -3.35
N VAL A 165 3.61 -7.35 -3.60
CA VAL A 165 3.32 -8.54 -4.44
C VAL A 165 2.18 -9.36 -3.85
N TYR A 166 2.19 -9.60 -2.55
CA TYR A 166 1.12 -10.32 -1.86
C TYR A 166 -0.20 -9.54 -1.89
N LYS A 167 -0.15 -8.22 -1.67
CA LYS A 167 -1.33 -7.34 -1.71
C LYS A 167 -2.07 -7.42 -3.04
N ILE A 168 -1.36 -7.34 -4.17
CA ILE A 168 -1.98 -7.42 -5.51
C ILE A 168 -2.45 -8.83 -5.85
N CYS A 169 -2.00 -9.84 -5.12
CA CYS A 169 -2.50 -11.22 -5.21
C CYS A 169 -3.62 -11.52 -4.20
N GLY A 170 -4.11 -10.51 -3.47
CA GLY A 170 -5.23 -10.65 -2.54
C GLY A 170 -4.87 -11.23 -1.18
N TYR A 171 -3.58 -11.15 -0.77
CA TYR A 171 -3.10 -11.55 0.55
C TYR A 171 -2.63 -10.33 1.33
N SER A 172 -2.72 -10.38 2.65
CA SER A 172 -2.26 -9.32 3.54
C SER A 172 -0.99 -9.73 4.27
N LEU A 173 0.08 -8.95 4.09
CA LEU A 173 1.30 -9.04 4.89
C LEU A 173 1.49 -7.74 5.67
N LEU A 174 2.13 -7.86 6.84
CA LEU A 174 2.58 -6.72 7.62
C LEU A 174 3.73 -5.99 6.92
N ARG A 175 4.07 -4.78 7.37
CA ARG A 175 5.04 -3.94 6.65
C ARG A 175 6.48 -4.39 6.85
N ASP A 176 6.89 -4.68 8.07
CA ASP A 176 8.28 -4.97 8.40
C ASP A 176 8.59 -6.48 8.27
N ALA A 177 9.78 -6.82 7.80
CA ALA A 177 10.19 -8.21 7.58
C ALA A 177 10.07 -9.07 8.84
N LYS A 178 10.45 -8.52 10.01
CA LYS A 178 10.31 -9.21 11.30
C LYS A 178 8.87 -9.56 11.64
N ASP A 179 7.93 -8.68 11.28
CA ASP A 179 6.50 -8.88 11.54
C ASP A 179 5.90 -9.85 10.49
N GLN A 180 6.34 -9.78 9.22
CA GLN A 180 5.99 -10.77 8.20
C GLN A 180 6.42 -12.17 8.59
N ALA A 181 7.61 -12.32 9.20
CA ALA A 181 8.11 -13.61 9.69
C ALA A 181 7.24 -14.24 10.81
N THR A 182 6.36 -13.46 11.44
CA THR A 182 5.40 -13.97 12.42
C THR A 182 4.09 -14.47 11.80
N GLN A 183 3.89 -14.23 10.50
CA GLN A 183 2.69 -14.66 9.79
C GLN A 183 2.89 -16.02 9.11
N GLY A 184 1.80 -16.78 9.00
CA GLY A 184 1.85 -18.10 8.36
C GLY A 184 2.43 -19.20 9.27
N GLU A 185 2.87 -20.29 8.65
CA GLU A 185 3.41 -21.46 9.31
C GLU A 185 4.89 -21.64 8.95
N VAL A 186 5.70 -21.97 9.95
CA VAL A 186 7.15 -22.20 9.75
C VAL A 186 7.34 -23.59 9.20
N LEU A 187 8.02 -23.71 8.05
CA LEU A 187 8.43 -25.00 7.48
C LEU A 187 9.65 -25.56 8.22
N SER A 188 9.65 -26.85 8.47
CA SER A 188 10.76 -27.56 9.11
C SER A 188 11.91 -27.86 8.14
N PHE A 189 11.57 -28.06 6.87
CA PHE A 189 12.53 -28.43 5.83
C PHE A 189 12.29 -27.60 4.56
N ILE A 190 13.36 -27.17 3.93
CA ILE A 190 13.30 -26.36 2.70
C ILE A 190 12.66 -27.12 1.51
N GLU A 191 12.75 -28.45 1.54
CA GLU A 191 12.15 -29.34 0.53
C GLU A 191 10.61 -29.30 0.54
N GLU A 192 10.01 -28.81 1.63
CA GLU A 192 8.57 -28.63 1.76
C GLU A 192 8.08 -27.29 1.18
N SER A 193 9.02 -26.40 0.79
CA SER A 193 8.66 -25.08 0.30
C SER A 193 7.96 -25.13 -1.06
N GLU A 194 6.96 -24.28 -1.18
CA GLU A 194 6.16 -24.11 -2.40
C GLU A 194 6.26 -22.67 -2.96
N PRO A 195 5.90 -22.46 -4.23
CA PRO A 195 5.76 -21.10 -4.76
C PRO A 195 4.85 -20.24 -3.88
N GLY A 196 5.33 -19.05 -3.53
CA GLY A 196 4.62 -18.15 -2.63
C GLY A 196 5.02 -18.29 -1.16
N ASP A 197 5.91 -19.18 -0.78
CA ASP A 197 6.49 -19.18 0.56
C ASP A 197 7.60 -18.12 0.65
N LEU A 198 7.80 -17.55 1.85
CA LEU A 198 8.80 -16.53 2.11
C LEU A 198 9.99 -17.11 2.88
N ALA A 199 11.19 -16.76 2.45
CA ALA A 199 12.41 -17.03 3.19
C ALA A 199 12.89 -15.73 3.89
N PHE A 200 13.16 -15.82 5.18
CA PHE A 200 13.70 -14.73 5.97
C PHE A 200 15.15 -15.06 6.36
N PHE A 201 16.00 -14.05 6.31
CA PHE A 201 17.43 -14.19 6.61
C PHE A 201 17.81 -13.18 7.68
N ASP A 202 18.42 -13.66 8.76
CA ASP A 202 19.03 -12.80 9.76
C ASP A 202 20.34 -12.23 9.21
N ASN A 203 20.66 -10.98 9.55
CA ASN A 203 22.01 -10.47 9.39
C ASN A 203 22.90 -10.93 10.56
N GLU A 204 24.24 -10.70 10.46
CA GLU A 204 25.21 -11.08 11.53
C GLU A 204 24.91 -10.43 12.90
N GLU A 205 24.08 -9.37 12.91
CA GLU A 205 23.68 -8.64 14.12
C GLU A 205 22.31 -9.10 14.67
N GLY A 206 21.64 -10.06 14.01
CA GLY A 206 20.36 -10.63 14.45
C GLY A 206 19.16 -9.72 14.25
N ASN A 207 19.23 -8.81 13.28
CA ASN A 207 18.12 -7.89 12.94
C ASN A 207 17.42 -8.33 11.66
#